data_d8daf3f90be5f9a499a44c149f4d0047
#
_entry.id   d8daf3f90be5f9a499a44c149f4d0047
#
_cell.length_a   1.000
_cell.length_b   1.000
_cell.length_c   1.000
_cell.angle_alpha   90.00
_cell.angle_beta   90.00
_cell.angle_gamma   90.00
#
_symmetry.space_group_name_H-M   'P 1'
#
loop_
_entity.id
_entity.type
_entity.pdbx_description
1 polymer ?
#
loop_
_entity_poly.entity_id
_entity_poly.type
_entity_poly.pdbx_seq_one_letter_code
_entity_poly.pdbx_strand_id
1 'polypeptide(L)'
;MKHLYFWAIGLFCAVSALAQSPQPPEIAARAYLLVDVTAAQVLAEKNADEKVEPASLTKLMTAYLVFDALRQKKITLTQSFSVSPKAWKMEGSRMFIDPKMQVPVEDLLKGLIVQSANDAAMVLAEGVAGNAERFVALMNQQAQALGLSRTTFKNPDGWAEPGHVSTARDLATLAQNLWYQFPEHMPLFAIKKYHLTGTPAANDTSRNLLLFRDPTVDGMQTGYPPQAGYGMVATATRDTPGLKNRHMLAMVLGAA
;
A
#
# COMPACT_ATOMS: atom_id res chain seq x y z
N MET A 1 61.62 -57.73 5.38
CA MET A 1 60.29 -57.62 5.99
C MET A 1 59.82 -56.21 5.72
N LYS A 2 58.90 -56.08 4.77
CA LYS A 2 58.39 -54.75 4.31
C LYS A 2 56.98 -54.55 4.91
N HIS A 3 56.80 -53.54 5.75
CA HIS A 3 55.48 -53.17 6.30
C HIS A 3 54.76 -52.25 5.33
N LEU A 4 53.65 -52.73 4.76
CA LEU A 4 52.67 -51.91 3.98
C LEU A 4 51.71 -51.26 4.98
N TYR A 5 51.73 -49.96 5.03
CA TYR A 5 50.67 -49.18 5.71
C TYR A 5 49.59 -48.85 4.69
N PHE A 6 48.40 -49.41 4.87
CA PHE A 6 47.16 -49.03 4.16
C PHE A 6 46.57 -47.78 4.79
N TRP A 7 46.56 -46.69 4.08
CA TRP A 7 45.79 -45.51 4.45
C TRP A 7 44.35 -45.66 3.92
N ALA A 8 43.37 -45.87 4.78
CA ALA A 8 41.95 -45.80 4.43
C ALA A 8 41.49 -44.34 4.44
N ILE A 9 41.32 -43.76 3.25
CA ILE A 9 40.72 -42.45 3.09
C ILE A 9 39.18 -42.63 3.22
N GLY A 10 38.63 -42.27 4.37
CA GLY A 10 37.19 -42.19 4.59
C GLY A 10 36.62 -40.97 3.83
N LEU A 11 35.88 -41.23 2.77
CA LEU A 11 35.14 -40.21 2.03
C LEU A 11 33.90 -39.82 2.84
N PHE A 12 33.97 -38.71 3.57
CA PHE A 12 32.83 -38.13 4.30
C PHE A 12 31.92 -37.40 3.27
N CYS A 13 30.90 -38.10 2.78
CA CYS A 13 29.83 -37.47 2.02
C CYS A 13 29.01 -36.57 2.97
N ALA A 14 29.30 -35.28 3.02
CA ALA A 14 28.44 -34.29 3.64
C ALA A 14 27.17 -34.18 2.79
N VAL A 15 26.11 -34.87 3.20
CA VAL A 15 24.75 -34.65 2.68
C VAL A 15 24.30 -33.30 3.21
N SER A 16 24.44 -32.26 2.39
CA SER A 16 23.83 -30.97 2.65
C SER A 16 22.30 -31.17 2.66
N ALA A 17 21.71 -31.30 3.83
CA ALA A 17 20.27 -31.22 3.99
C ALA A 17 19.85 -29.82 3.56
N LEU A 18 19.38 -29.67 2.33
CA LEU A 18 18.68 -28.49 1.89
C LEU A 18 17.41 -28.41 2.74
N ALA A 19 17.45 -27.59 3.78
CA ALA A 19 16.26 -27.26 4.54
C ALA A 19 15.26 -26.64 3.55
N GLN A 20 14.26 -27.40 3.13
CA GLN A 20 13.16 -26.86 2.33
C GLN A 20 12.49 -25.78 3.17
N SER A 21 12.53 -24.54 2.69
CA SER A 21 11.74 -23.47 3.27
C SER A 21 10.27 -23.92 3.32
N PRO A 22 9.57 -23.69 4.43
CA PRO A 22 8.14 -24.02 4.51
C PRO A 22 7.41 -23.45 3.30
N GLN A 23 6.63 -24.27 2.61
CA GLN A 23 5.82 -23.78 1.49
C GLN A 23 4.78 -22.80 2.03
N PRO A 24 4.58 -21.64 1.39
CA PRO A 24 3.55 -20.72 1.79
C PRO A 24 2.16 -21.40 1.67
N PRO A 25 1.20 -21.06 2.54
CA PRO A 25 -0.15 -21.59 2.43
C PRO A 25 -0.76 -21.22 1.07
N GLU A 26 -1.55 -22.12 0.51
CA GLU A 26 -2.33 -21.79 -0.67
C GLU A 26 -3.40 -20.75 -0.30
N ILE A 27 -3.40 -19.64 -1.02
CA ILE A 27 -4.42 -18.61 -0.90
C ILE A 27 -5.13 -18.44 -2.25
N ALA A 28 -6.46 -18.27 -2.21
CA ALA A 28 -7.28 -18.02 -3.40
C ALA A 28 -7.11 -16.58 -3.87
N ALA A 29 -5.94 -16.27 -4.42
CA ALA A 29 -5.60 -14.98 -4.98
C ALA A 29 -4.89 -15.13 -6.33
N ARG A 30 -5.08 -14.14 -7.21
CA ARG A 30 -4.44 -14.07 -8.53
C ARG A 30 -2.94 -13.80 -8.40
N ALA A 31 -2.60 -12.85 -7.55
CA ALA A 31 -1.21 -12.50 -7.26
C ALA A 31 -1.03 -12.17 -5.79
N TYR A 32 0.15 -12.46 -5.25
CA TYR A 32 0.54 -12.02 -3.90
C TYR A 32 2.03 -11.84 -3.76
N LEU A 33 2.42 -11.06 -2.76
CA LEU A 33 3.80 -10.85 -2.35
C LEU A 33 3.84 -10.66 -0.82
N LEU A 34 4.64 -11.46 -0.14
CA LEU A 34 4.94 -11.31 1.28
C LEU A 34 6.39 -10.89 1.46
N VAL A 35 6.62 -9.79 2.12
CA VAL A 35 7.95 -9.22 2.34
C VAL A 35 8.20 -9.04 3.83
N ASP A 36 9.37 -9.46 4.28
CA ASP A 36 9.97 -8.95 5.51
C ASP A 36 10.65 -7.62 5.19
N VAL A 37 10.01 -6.53 5.57
CA VAL A 37 10.50 -5.17 5.30
C VAL A 37 11.78 -4.90 6.08
N THR A 38 11.89 -5.42 7.32
CA THR A 38 13.07 -5.24 8.18
C THR A 38 14.33 -5.88 7.59
N ALA A 39 14.18 -7.08 6.99
CA ALA A 39 15.28 -7.83 6.38
C ALA A 39 15.43 -7.54 4.87
N ALA A 40 14.54 -6.75 4.26
CA ALA A 40 14.43 -6.53 2.83
C ALA A 40 14.35 -7.87 2.02
N GLN A 41 13.61 -8.84 2.56
CA GLN A 41 13.51 -10.18 2.00
C GLN A 41 12.11 -10.52 1.53
N VAL A 42 11.98 -11.00 0.31
CA VAL A 42 10.75 -11.65 -0.18
C VAL A 42 10.66 -13.04 0.44
N LEU A 43 9.56 -13.31 1.15
CA LEU A 43 9.31 -14.57 1.82
C LEU A 43 8.43 -15.51 0.98
N ALA A 44 7.48 -14.95 0.23
CA ALA A 44 6.61 -15.70 -0.65
C ALA A 44 6.07 -14.79 -1.76
N GLU A 45 5.89 -15.34 -2.95
CA GLU A 45 5.27 -14.60 -4.05
C GLU A 45 4.56 -15.53 -5.05
N LYS A 46 3.57 -14.98 -5.73
CA LYS A 46 2.88 -15.60 -6.85
C LYS A 46 2.46 -14.51 -7.82
N ASN A 47 2.84 -14.62 -9.08
CA ASN A 47 2.47 -13.67 -10.15
C ASN A 47 2.71 -12.20 -9.76
N ALA A 48 3.73 -11.92 -8.92
CA ALA A 48 3.94 -10.60 -8.33
C ALA A 48 4.16 -9.48 -9.36
N ASP A 49 4.57 -9.82 -10.57
CA ASP A 49 4.84 -8.91 -11.68
C ASP A 49 3.70 -8.86 -12.72
N GLU A 50 2.58 -9.55 -12.47
CA GLU A 50 1.42 -9.51 -13.35
C GLU A 50 0.73 -8.15 -13.24
N LYS A 51 0.42 -7.53 -14.41
CA LYS A 51 -0.31 -6.26 -14.45
C LYS A 51 -1.78 -6.45 -14.07
N VAL A 52 -2.24 -5.62 -13.16
CA VAL A 52 -3.63 -5.58 -12.68
C VAL A 52 -4.11 -4.14 -12.56
N GLU A 53 -5.40 -3.94 -12.50
CA GLU A 53 -6.01 -2.68 -12.09
C GLU A 53 -5.80 -2.49 -10.58
N PRO A 54 -5.13 -1.40 -10.12
CA PRO A 54 -4.81 -1.21 -8.71
C PRO A 54 -6.03 -0.79 -7.87
N ALA A 55 -7.09 -0.27 -8.49
CA ALA A 55 -8.23 0.35 -7.81
C ALA A 55 -7.76 1.32 -6.70
N SER A 56 -8.41 1.31 -5.54
CA SER A 56 -8.08 2.21 -4.42
C SER A 56 -6.68 2.02 -3.82
N LEU A 57 -5.92 0.98 -4.19
CA LEU A 57 -4.50 0.91 -3.84
C LEU A 57 -3.69 2.05 -4.49
N THR A 58 -4.20 2.67 -5.54
CA THR A 58 -3.71 3.94 -6.14
C THR A 58 -3.55 5.04 -5.09
N LYS A 59 -4.41 5.08 -4.08
CA LYS A 59 -4.41 6.11 -3.03
C LYS A 59 -3.15 6.09 -2.16
N LEU A 60 -2.38 5.00 -2.19
CA LEU A 60 -1.05 4.97 -1.59
C LEU A 60 -0.10 5.99 -2.26
N MET A 61 -0.15 6.12 -3.61
CA MET A 61 0.64 7.13 -4.33
C MET A 61 0.09 8.53 -4.06
N THR A 62 -1.22 8.70 -3.96
CA THR A 62 -1.83 9.98 -3.58
C THR A 62 -1.38 10.40 -2.19
N ALA A 63 -1.42 9.50 -1.20
CA ALA A 63 -0.91 9.76 0.14
C ALA A 63 0.60 10.10 0.12
N TYR A 64 1.40 9.35 -0.66
CA TYR A 64 2.83 9.58 -0.81
C TYR A 64 3.13 11.03 -1.26
N LEU A 65 2.48 11.50 -2.31
CA LEU A 65 2.70 12.86 -2.82
C LEU A 65 2.21 13.94 -1.87
N VAL A 66 1.13 13.70 -1.12
CA VAL A 66 0.65 14.61 -0.10
C VAL A 66 1.65 14.69 1.07
N PHE A 67 2.17 13.55 1.54
CA PHE A 67 3.19 13.50 2.58
C PHE A 67 4.49 14.17 2.13
N ASP A 68 4.87 13.99 0.87
CA ASP A 68 6.04 14.66 0.31
C ASP A 68 5.84 16.19 0.24
N ALA A 69 4.64 16.66 -0.13
CA ALA A 69 4.30 18.09 -0.11
C ALA A 69 4.32 18.68 1.31
N LEU A 70 3.86 17.91 2.33
CA LEU A 70 3.95 18.29 3.74
C LEU A 70 5.41 18.37 4.20
N ARG A 71 6.24 17.37 3.89
CA ARG A 71 7.67 17.33 4.20
C ARG A 71 8.42 18.51 3.58
N GLN A 72 8.07 18.86 2.35
CA GLN A 72 8.62 20.02 1.64
C GLN A 72 8.03 21.36 2.11
N LYS A 73 7.10 21.36 3.07
CA LYS A 73 6.40 22.55 3.58
C LYS A 73 5.65 23.35 2.49
N LYS A 74 5.27 22.69 1.39
CA LYS A 74 4.43 23.29 0.34
C LYS A 74 2.98 23.43 0.79
N ILE A 75 2.54 22.53 1.67
CA ILE A 75 1.25 22.55 2.34
C ILE A 75 1.44 22.26 3.84
N THR A 76 0.41 22.53 4.64
CA THR A 76 0.37 22.16 6.06
C THR A 76 -0.86 21.32 6.39
N LEU A 77 -0.83 20.56 7.48
CA LEU A 77 -1.97 19.74 7.91
C LEU A 77 -3.22 20.57 8.22
N THR A 78 -3.03 21.78 8.75
CA THR A 78 -4.11 22.71 9.11
C THR A 78 -4.60 23.58 7.94
N GLN A 79 -3.87 23.57 6.83
CA GLN A 79 -4.31 24.28 5.60
C GLN A 79 -5.57 23.60 5.08
N SER A 80 -6.58 24.42 4.71
CA SER A 80 -7.82 23.91 4.13
C SER A 80 -7.85 24.05 2.63
N PHE A 81 -8.43 23.06 1.94
CA PHE A 81 -8.68 23.09 0.51
C PHE A 81 -10.17 23.20 0.21
N SER A 82 -10.51 23.93 -0.84
CA SER A 82 -11.88 24.04 -1.35
C SER A 82 -12.27 22.77 -2.09
N VAL A 83 -13.53 22.37 -1.97
CA VAL A 83 -14.08 21.23 -2.69
C VAL A 83 -14.58 21.68 -4.06
N SER A 84 -13.94 21.20 -5.13
CA SER A 84 -14.37 21.49 -6.49
C SER A 84 -15.68 20.77 -6.86
N PRO A 85 -16.43 21.26 -7.87
CA PRO A 85 -17.57 20.52 -8.41
C PRO A 85 -17.17 19.11 -8.95
N LYS A 86 -15.93 18.95 -9.44
CA LYS A 86 -15.40 17.66 -9.89
C LYS A 86 -15.23 16.70 -8.71
N ALA A 87 -14.59 17.15 -7.62
CA ALA A 87 -14.41 16.37 -6.41
C ALA A 87 -15.75 15.98 -5.77
N TRP A 88 -16.70 16.93 -5.69
CA TRP A 88 -18.03 16.66 -5.13
C TRP A 88 -18.82 15.61 -5.89
N LYS A 89 -18.65 15.54 -7.23
CA LYS A 89 -19.35 14.58 -8.10
C LYS A 89 -18.66 13.21 -8.18
N MET A 90 -17.54 13.01 -7.47
CA MET A 90 -16.88 11.72 -7.46
C MET A 90 -17.82 10.62 -6.97
N GLU A 91 -17.75 9.46 -7.63
CA GLU A 91 -18.54 8.28 -7.30
C GLU A 91 -17.75 7.29 -6.43
N GLY A 92 -18.39 6.22 -6.00
CA GLY A 92 -17.80 5.18 -5.18
C GLY A 92 -17.67 5.56 -3.71
N SER A 93 -16.55 5.22 -3.06
CA SER A 93 -16.28 5.58 -1.68
C SER A 93 -16.03 7.06 -1.52
N ARG A 94 -16.69 7.69 -0.56
CA ARG A 94 -16.60 9.14 -0.32
C ARG A 94 -16.66 9.46 1.17
N MET A 95 -16.12 10.61 1.54
CA MET A 95 -16.37 11.23 2.85
C MET A 95 -17.50 12.27 2.78
N PHE A 96 -18.15 12.41 1.62
CA PHE A 96 -19.34 13.25 1.36
C PHE A 96 -19.13 14.74 1.62
N ILE A 97 -18.00 15.29 1.24
CA ILE A 97 -17.71 16.72 1.26
C ILE A 97 -18.44 17.44 0.12
N ASP A 98 -18.82 18.69 0.34
CA ASP A 98 -19.55 19.50 -0.64
C ASP A 98 -18.82 20.82 -0.97
N PRO A 99 -19.19 21.53 -2.08
CA PRO A 99 -18.50 22.73 -2.54
C PRO A 99 -18.53 23.93 -1.57
N LYS A 100 -19.36 23.88 -0.53
CA LYS A 100 -19.41 24.94 0.50
C LYS A 100 -18.35 24.72 1.58
N MET A 101 -17.76 23.53 1.63
CA MET A 101 -16.78 23.18 2.63
C MET A 101 -15.38 23.64 2.27
N GLN A 102 -14.63 24.02 3.31
CA GLN A 102 -13.18 24.18 3.32
C GLN A 102 -12.64 23.08 4.25
N VAL A 103 -11.97 22.09 3.68
CA VAL A 103 -11.60 20.88 4.43
C VAL A 103 -10.10 20.87 4.71
N PRO A 104 -9.68 20.76 5.99
CA PRO A 104 -8.27 20.67 6.34
C PRO A 104 -7.58 19.46 5.69
N VAL A 105 -6.31 19.63 5.32
CA VAL A 105 -5.49 18.55 4.72
C VAL A 105 -5.46 17.31 5.63
N GLU A 106 -5.38 17.50 6.95
CA GLU A 106 -5.43 16.40 7.90
C GLU A 106 -6.71 15.56 7.79
N ASP A 107 -7.86 16.22 7.66
CA ASP A 107 -9.15 15.55 7.54
C ASP A 107 -9.32 14.87 6.18
N LEU A 108 -8.83 15.51 5.12
CA LEU A 108 -8.77 14.88 3.79
C LEU A 108 -7.90 13.62 3.77
N LEU A 109 -6.75 13.63 4.47
CA LEU A 109 -5.89 12.46 4.61
C LEU A 109 -6.58 11.33 5.38
N LYS A 110 -7.30 11.66 6.46
CA LYS A 110 -8.09 10.66 7.21
C LYS A 110 -9.21 10.09 6.32
N GLY A 111 -9.92 10.91 5.56
CA GLY A 111 -10.91 10.45 4.59
C GLY A 111 -10.32 9.57 3.50
N LEU A 112 -9.18 9.97 2.92
CA LEU A 112 -8.44 9.20 1.92
C LEU A 112 -8.08 7.80 2.42
N ILE A 113 -7.56 7.70 3.63
CA ILE A 113 -6.97 6.47 4.19
C ILE A 113 -8.05 5.58 4.82
N VAL A 114 -8.88 6.13 5.71
CA VAL A 114 -9.85 5.35 6.49
C VAL A 114 -11.07 4.98 5.65
N GLN A 115 -11.65 5.98 4.97
CA GLN A 115 -12.87 5.82 4.19
C GLN A 115 -12.59 5.42 2.74
N SER A 116 -11.31 5.44 2.33
CA SER A 116 -10.90 5.25 0.92
C SER A 116 -11.62 6.24 -0.02
N ALA A 117 -11.75 7.50 0.41
CA ALA A 117 -12.61 8.51 -0.17
C ALA A 117 -12.07 9.06 -1.49
N ASN A 118 -12.84 8.92 -2.58
CA ASN A 118 -12.48 9.41 -3.92
C ASN A 118 -12.57 10.94 -4.00
N ASP A 119 -13.56 11.54 -3.35
CA ASP A 119 -13.71 13.00 -3.24
C ASP A 119 -12.51 13.62 -2.50
N ALA A 120 -12.05 13.03 -1.40
CA ALA A 120 -10.84 13.47 -0.70
C ALA A 120 -9.58 13.34 -1.59
N ALA A 121 -9.44 12.23 -2.33
CA ALA A 121 -8.32 12.03 -3.25
C ALA A 121 -8.25 13.14 -4.30
N MET A 122 -9.41 13.52 -4.87
CA MET A 122 -9.51 14.58 -5.87
C MET A 122 -9.17 15.94 -5.28
N VAL A 123 -9.73 16.29 -4.10
CA VAL A 123 -9.43 17.57 -3.44
C VAL A 123 -7.94 17.69 -3.09
N LEU A 124 -7.33 16.61 -2.57
CA LEU A 124 -5.89 16.59 -2.28
C LEU A 124 -5.06 16.78 -3.56
N ALA A 125 -5.42 16.10 -4.64
CA ALA A 125 -4.73 16.23 -5.92
C ALA A 125 -4.79 17.66 -6.46
N GLU A 126 -5.97 18.27 -6.47
CA GLU A 126 -6.18 19.65 -6.90
C GLU A 126 -5.45 20.64 -5.99
N GLY A 127 -5.50 20.45 -4.68
CA GLY A 127 -4.84 21.32 -3.70
C GLY A 127 -3.31 21.29 -3.76
N VAL A 128 -2.72 20.12 -4.04
CA VAL A 128 -1.26 19.94 -4.12
C VAL A 128 -0.71 20.39 -5.47
N ALA A 129 -1.38 20.08 -6.58
CA ALA A 129 -0.86 20.30 -7.93
C ALA A 129 -1.62 21.35 -8.75
N GLY A 130 -2.70 21.92 -8.20
CA GLY A 130 -3.57 22.87 -8.87
C GLY A 130 -4.66 22.24 -9.73
N ASN A 131 -4.45 21.02 -10.24
CA ASN A 131 -5.45 20.20 -10.93
C ASN A 131 -5.06 18.72 -10.94
N ALA A 132 -6.03 17.84 -11.25
CA ALA A 132 -5.83 16.39 -11.25
C ALA A 132 -4.83 15.93 -12.33
N GLU A 133 -4.80 16.56 -13.49
CA GLU A 133 -3.94 16.20 -14.61
C GLU A 133 -2.45 16.39 -14.26
N ARG A 134 -2.11 17.51 -13.62
CA ARG A 134 -0.77 17.78 -13.10
C ARG A 134 -0.40 16.82 -11.97
N PHE A 135 -1.37 16.52 -11.10
CA PHE A 135 -1.14 15.55 -10.04
C PHE A 135 -0.84 14.16 -10.59
N VAL A 136 -1.56 13.70 -11.61
CA VAL A 136 -1.29 12.42 -12.30
C VAL A 136 0.09 12.42 -12.96
N ALA A 137 0.52 13.52 -13.53
CA ALA A 137 1.89 13.65 -14.05
C ALA A 137 2.93 13.45 -12.92
N LEU A 138 2.72 14.06 -11.75
CA LEU A 138 3.57 13.86 -10.57
C LEU A 138 3.52 12.40 -10.06
N MET A 139 2.35 11.75 -10.05
CA MET A 139 2.23 10.34 -9.69
C MET A 139 3.11 9.45 -10.58
N ASN A 140 3.07 9.66 -11.89
CA ASN A 140 3.86 8.86 -12.84
C ASN A 140 5.36 9.20 -12.77
N GLN A 141 5.72 10.46 -12.56
CA GLN A 141 7.10 10.86 -12.30
C GLN A 141 7.64 10.18 -11.04
N GLN A 142 6.85 10.18 -9.96
CA GLN A 142 7.23 9.53 -8.71
C GLN A 142 7.30 8.00 -8.85
N ALA A 143 6.39 7.39 -9.61
CA ALA A 143 6.44 5.97 -9.92
C ALA A 143 7.78 5.60 -10.61
N GLN A 144 8.23 6.37 -11.58
CA GLN A 144 9.54 6.19 -12.22
C GLN A 144 10.70 6.35 -11.22
N ALA A 145 10.66 7.39 -10.38
CA ALA A 145 11.68 7.65 -9.38
C ALA A 145 11.80 6.52 -8.33
N LEU A 146 10.69 5.86 -8.01
CA LEU A 146 10.63 4.71 -7.10
C LEU A 146 10.91 3.36 -7.79
N GLY A 147 11.14 3.35 -9.10
CA GLY A 147 11.38 2.12 -9.86
C GLY A 147 10.12 1.26 -10.09
N LEU A 148 8.92 1.85 -10.02
CA LEU A 148 7.65 1.16 -10.28
C LEU A 148 7.45 0.98 -11.80
N SER A 149 8.26 0.13 -12.41
CA SER A 149 8.45 0.06 -13.86
C SER A 149 7.23 -0.47 -14.63
N ARG A 150 6.29 -1.10 -13.95
CA ARG A 150 5.07 -1.68 -14.54
C ARG A 150 3.79 -0.94 -14.11
N THR A 151 3.94 0.23 -13.48
CA THR A 151 2.85 1.05 -12.97
C THR A 151 2.62 2.28 -13.84
N THR A 152 1.36 2.55 -14.14
CA THR A 152 0.89 3.78 -14.78
C THR A 152 -0.38 4.23 -14.08
N PHE A 153 -0.38 5.44 -13.56
CA PHE A 153 -1.54 6.07 -12.96
C PHE A 153 -2.27 6.97 -13.97
N LYS A 154 -3.60 7.00 -13.91
CA LYS A 154 -4.48 7.83 -14.75
C LYS A 154 -5.30 8.83 -13.95
N ASN A 155 -5.53 8.54 -12.68
CA ASN A 155 -6.29 9.39 -11.75
C ASN A 155 -5.78 9.20 -10.31
N PRO A 156 -6.13 10.10 -9.37
CA PRO A 156 -5.64 10.05 -8.00
C PRO A 156 -6.36 9.06 -7.08
N ASP A 157 -7.50 8.51 -7.50
CA ASP A 157 -8.39 7.74 -6.65
C ASP A 157 -8.44 6.24 -6.97
N GLY A 158 -7.99 5.86 -8.18
CA GLY A 158 -7.97 4.46 -8.65
C GLY A 158 -9.26 4.06 -9.36
N TRP A 159 -10.05 5.01 -9.86
CA TRP A 159 -11.17 4.68 -10.74
C TRP A 159 -10.69 3.96 -11.99
N ALA A 160 -11.45 2.96 -12.43
CA ALA A 160 -11.09 2.15 -13.59
C ALA A 160 -10.96 3.02 -14.85
N GLU A 161 -9.79 2.96 -15.48
CA GLU A 161 -9.49 3.72 -16.69
C GLU A 161 -8.48 2.93 -17.55
N PRO A 162 -8.65 2.86 -18.88
CA PRO A 162 -7.71 2.16 -19.75
C PRO A 162 -6.26 2.57 -19.54
N GLY A 163 -5.41 1.61 -19.24
CA GLY A 163 -4.00 1.85 -18.95
C GLY A 163 -3.67 2.28 -17.52
N HIS A 164 -4.66 2.34 -16.61
CA HIS A 164 -4.43 2.48 -15.17
C HIS A 164 -4.06 1.11 -14.59
N VAL A 165 -2.77 0.83 -14.46
CA VAL A 165 -2.26 -0.50 -14.13
C VAL A 165 -1.12 -0.43 -13.13
N SER A 166 -0.95 -1.51 -12.36
CA SER A 166 0.19 -1.73 -11.47
C SER A 166 0.46 -3.24 -11.30
N THR A 167 1.35 -3.60 -10.40
CA THR A 167 1.65 -4.98 -10.02
C THR A 167 1.73 -5.13 -8.50
N ALA A 168 1.63 -6.36 -7.99
CA ALA A 168 1.81 -6.60 -6.56
C ALA A 168 3.18 -6.14 -6.07
N ARG A 169 4.23 -6.34 -6.89
CA ARG A 169 5.60 -5.91 -6.57
C ARG A 169 5.72 -4.39 -6.51
N ASP A 170 5.22 -3.67 -7.51
CA ASP A 170 5.29 -2.22 -7.57
C ASP A 170 4.52 -1.58 -6.40
N LEU A 171 3.31 -2.06 -6.12
CA LEU A 171 2.51 -1.58 -5.00
C LEU A 171 3.14 -1.89 -3.64
N ALA A 172 3.78 -3.06 -3.48
CA ALA A 172 4.54 -3.38 -2.28
C ALA A 172 5.76 -2.46 -2.13
N THR A 173 6.47 -2.17 -3.21
CA THR A 173 7.58 -1.21 -3.23
C THR A 173 7.11 0.19 -2.82
N LEU A 174 5.97 0.64 -3.34
CA LEU A 174 5.37 1.92 -2.94
C LEU A 174 5.02 1.94 -1.45
N ALA A 175 4.39 0.88 -0.93
CA ALA A 175 4.03 0.77 0.48
C ALA A 175 5.27 0.75 1.40
N GLN A 176 6.35 0.05 1.02
CA GLN A 176 7.62 0.08 1.74
C GLN A 176 8.23 1.49 1.76
N ASN A 177 8.21 2.20 0.62
CA ASN A 177 8.70 3.57 0.55
C ASN A 177 7.89 4.53 1.41
N LEU A 178 6.56 4.38 1.50
CA LEU A 178 5.74 5.14 2.44
C LEU A 178 6.21 4.92 3.87
N TRP A 179 6.40 3.68 4.27
CA TRP A 179 6.82 3.31 5.62
C TRP A 179 8.21 3.87 5.98
N TYR A 180 9.17 3.78 5.07
CA TYR A 180 10.53 4.28 5.31
C TYR A 180 10.66 5.79 5.26
N GLN A 181 9.95 6.45 4.35
CA GLN A 181 10.15 7.87 4.10
C GLN A 181 9.26 8.78 4.93
N PHE A 182 8.11 8.26 5.42
CA PHE A 182 7.11 9.04 6.15
C PHE A 182 6.62 8.33 7.42
N PRO A 183 7.54 7.85 8.30
CA PRO A 183 7.17 7.10 9.49
C PRO A 183 6.22 7.88 10.40
N GLU A 184 6.32 9.22 10.43
CA GLU A 184 5.46 10.12 11.21
C GLU A 184 3.99 10.09 10.76
N HIS A 185 3.70 9.69 9.52
CA HIS A 185 2.35 9.59 8.97
C HIS A 185 1.76 8.17 9.01
N MET A 186 2.57 7.16 9.33
CA MET A 186 2.10 5.77 9.35
C MET A 186 0.96 5.52 10.35
N PRO A 187 0.87 6.20 11.51
CA PRO A 187 -0.28 6.03 12.40
C PRO A 187 -1.64 6.33 11.77
N LEU A 188 -1.70 7.11 10.68
CA LEU A 188 -2.96 7.36 9.95
C LEU A 188 -3.55 6.08 9.37
N PHE A 189 -2.71 5.12 8.94
CA PHE A 189 -3.15 3.85 8.36
C PHE A 189 -3.71 2.86 9.38
N ALA A 190 -3.44 3.08 10.68
CA ALA A 190 -3.98 2.29 11.77
C ALA A 190 -5.32 2.82 12.32
N ILE A 191 -5.80 3.96 11.83
CA ILE A 191 -7.07 4.54 12.27
C ILE A 191 -8.23 3.62 11.84
N LYS A 192 -9.01 3.17 12.83
CA LYS A 192 -10.11 2.22 12.63
C LYS A 192 -11.41 2.90 12.19
N LYS A 193 -11.66 4.13 12.66
CA LYS A 193 -12.86 4.90 12.35
C LYS A 193 -12.55 6.37 12.24
N TYR A 194 -13.16 7.02 11.27
CA TYR A 194 -13.08 8.46 11.09
C TYR A 194 -14.40 9.00 10.52
N HIS A 195 -14.87 10.10 11.07
CA HIS A 195 -16.02 10.84 10.61
C HIS A 195 -15.74 12.33 10.60
N LEU A 196 -15.96 12.98 9.47
CA LEU A 196 -15.89 14.44 9.37
C LEU A 196 -17.23 15.05 9.83
N THR A 197 -17.20 15.91 10.84
CA THR A 197 -18.38 16.62 11.32
C THR A 197 -19.03 17.45 10.20
N GLY A 198 -20.33 17.34 10.05
CA GLY A 198 -21.10 18.02 9.01
C GLY A 198 -21.29 17.19 7.72
N THR A 199 -20.74 15.98 7.66
CA THR A 199 -21.02 15.04 6.57
C THR A 199 -21.95 13.90 7.04
N PRO A 200 -22.62 13.17 6.11
CA PRO A 200 -23.38 11.96 6.49
C PRO A 200 -22.50 10.90 7.15
N ALA A 201 -23.01 10.25 8.20
CA ALA A 201 -22.33 9.13 8.88
C ALA A 201 -22.38 7.87 8.01
N ALA A 202 -21.54 7.81 7.00
CA ALA A 202 -21.39 6.67 6.11
C ALA A 202 -19.90 6.41 5.81
N ASN A 203 -19.54 5.15 5.63
CA ASN A 203 -18.17 4.73 5.37
C ASN A 203 -17.13 5.08 6.47
N ASP A 204 -17.56 5.36 7.69
CA ASP A 204 -16.70 5.85 8.78
C ASP A 204 -15.72 4.80 9.30
N THR A 205 -15.91 3.55 8.92
CA THR A 205 -15.10 2.42 9.37
C THR A 205 -14.06 2.03 8.31
N SER A 206 -12.83 1.83 8.73
CA SER A 206 -11.78 1.33 7.86
C SER A 206 -12.18 0.00 7.21
N ARG A 207 -11.92 -0.11 5.90
CA ARG A 207 -12.16 -1.34 5.14
C ARG A 207 -11.11 -2.41 5.37
N ASN A 208 -10.00 -2.07 6.00
CA ASN A 208 -9.01 -3.03 6.43
C ASN A 208 -9.49 -3.74 7.71
N LEU A 209 -10.23 -4.83 7.53
CA LEU A 209 -10.78 -5.61 8.65
C LEU A 209 -9.72 -6.25 9.55
N LEU A 210 -8.47 -6.38 9.08
CA LEU A 210 -7.38 -6.92 9.90
C LEU A 210 -7.06 -6.00 11.07
N LEU A 211 -7.23 -4.69 10.94
CA LEU A 211 -7.07 -3.73 12.04
C LEU A 211 -7.94 -4.06 13.26
N PHE A 212 -9.07 -4.74 13.05
CA PHE A 212 -10.01 -5.10 14.12
C PHE A 212 -9.78 -6.51 14.68
N ARG A 213 -9.05 -7.35 13.94
CA ARG A 213 -8.86 -8.79 14.25
C ARG A 213 -7.48 -9.11 14.78
N ASP A 214 -6.47 -8.36 14.36
CA ASP A 214 -5.07 -8.60 14.71
C ASP A 214 -4.44 -7.30 15.22
N PRO A 215 -4.09 -7.22 16.53
CA PRO A 215 -3.53 -6.01 17.11
C PRO A 215 -2.11 -5.68 16.61
N THR A 216 -1.45 -6.59 15.91
CA THR A 216 -0.12 -6.35 15.30
C THR A 216 -0.21 -5.66 13.96
N VAL A 217 -1.40 -5.61 13.32
CA VAL A 217 -1.62 -4.96 12.04
C VAL A 217 -1.75 -3.45 12.23
N ASP A 218 -0.97 -2.69 11.46
CA ASP A 218 -0.85 -1.22 11.54
C ASP A 218 -1.15 -0.49 10.21
N GLY A 219 -1.57 -1.21 9.18
CA GLY A 219 -1.96 -0.63 7.88
C GLY A 219 -2.34 -1.69 6.85
N MET A 220 -2.55 -1.37 5.58
CA MET A 220 -2.53 -0.01 5.01
C MET A 220 -3.81 0.28 4.23
N GLN A 221 -4.04 -0.39 3.07
CA GLN A 221 -5.12 0.00 2.14
C GLN A 221 -5.77 -1.22 1.49
N THR A 222 -7.03 -1.07 1.11
CA THR A 222 -7.78 -2.08 0.35
C THR A 222 -8.25 -1.50 -0.99
N GLY A 223 -8.47 -2.38 -1.97
CA GLY A 223 -9.04 -2.03 -3.26
C GLY A 223 -9.98 -3.13 -3.76
N TYR A 224 -10.96 -2.74 -4.57
CA TYR A 224 -11.88 -3.69 -5.19
C TYR A 224 -12.16 -3.26 -6.63
N PRO A 225 -11.33 -3.68 -7.60
CA PRO A 225 -11.73 -3.57 -9.01
C PRO A 225 -12.76 -4.67 -9.30
N PRO A 226 -13.96 -4.33 -9.81
CA PRO A 226 -15.05 -5.31 -9.99
C PRO A 226 -14.68 -6.53 -10.83
N GLN A 227 -13.79 -6.36 -11.82
CA GLN A 227 -13.35 -7.43 -12.72
C GLN A 227 -12.16 -8.24 -12.19
N ALA A 228 -11.46 -7.75 -11.20
CA ALA A 228 -10.19 -8.35 -10.75
C ALA A 228 -10.22 -8.92 -9.32
N GLY A 229 -11.34 -8.77 -8.58
CA GLY A 229 -11.48 -9.25 -7.21
C GLY A 229 -10.83 -8.33 -6.16
N TYR A 230 -10.84 -8.75 -4.89
CA TYR A 230 -10.32 -7.94 -3.79
C TYR A 230 -8.79 -7.81 -3.83
N GLY A 231 -8.32 -6.60 -3.54
CA GLY A 231 -6.91 -6.31 -3.31
C GLY A 231 -6.69 -5.72 -1.93
N MET A 232 -5.55 -6.04 -1.31
CA MET A 232 -5.15 -5.47 -0.03
C MET A 232 -3.63 -5.40 0.07
N VAL A 233 -3.14 -4.31 0.63
CA VAL A 233 -1.84 -4.26 1.28
C VAL A 233 -2.04 -4.16 2.78
N ALA A 234 -1.47 -5.08 3.52
CA ALA A 234 -1.46 -5.10 4.98
C ALA A 234 -0.03 -5.06 5.50
N THR A 235 0.19 -4.29 6.56
CA THR A 235 1.45 -4.25 7.29
C THR A 235 1.22 -4.63 8.75
N ALA A 236 2.23 -5.27 9.35
CA ALA A 236 2.18 -5.70 10.74
C ALA A 236 3.60 -5.73 11.33
N THR A 237 3.72 -5.35 12.60
CA THR A 237 4.96 -5.52 13.35
C THR A 237 4.84 -6.71 14.27
N ARG A 238 5.74 -7.70 14.13
CA ARG A 238 5.67 -8.97 14.86
C ARG A 238 7.02 -9.37 15.45
N ASP A 239 6.97 -9.98 16.62
CA ASP A 239 8.09 -10.73 17.17
C ASP A 239 8.09 -12.16 16.59
N THR A 240 9.26 -12.62 16.18
CA THR A 240 9.50 -14.00 15.77
C THR A 240 10.60 -14.62 16.64
N PRO A 241 10.74 -15.95 16.72
CA PRO A 241 11.79 -16.57 17.52
C PRO A 241 13.18 -16.01 17.16
N GLY A 242 13.83 -15.40 18.14
CA GLY A 242 15.16 -14.78 17.98
C GLY A 242 15.21 -13.40 17.33
N LEU A 243 14.09 -12.87 16.81
CA LEU A 243 14.03 -11.57 16.14
C LEU A 243 12.80 -10.79 16.61
N LYS A 244 13.01 -9.57 17.10
CA LYS A 244 11.95 -8.68 17.57
C LYS A 244 11.65 -7.58 16.56
N ASN A 245 10.41 -7.05 16.65
CA ASN A 245 9.96 -5.90 15.87
C ASN A 245 10.14 -6.08 14.36
N ARG A 246 9.87 -7.28 13.83
CA ARG A 246 9.92 -7.52 12.37
C ARG A 246 8.71 -6.87 11.72
N HIS A 247 8.98 -5.96 10.82
CA HIS A 247 7.92 -5.32 10.03
C HIS A 247 7.65 -6.14 8.77
N MET A 248 6.43 -6.64 8.66
CA MET A 248 5.97 -7.49 7.56
C MET A 248 5.01 -6.71 6.67
N LEU A 249 5.09 -6.96 5.37
CA LEU A 249 4.15 -6.43 4.38
C LEU A 249 3.59 -7.58 3.55
N ALA A 250 2.27 -7.69 3.52
CA ALA A 250 1.55 -8.63 2.66
C ALA A 250 0.75 -7.86 1.62
N MET A 251 1.02 -8.10 0.34
CA MET A 251 0.24 -7.64 -0.80
C MET A 251 -0.53 -8.81 -1.37
N VAL A 252 -1.86 -8.66 -1.52
CA VAL A 252 -2.75 -9.67 -2.13
C VAL A 252 -3.62 -8.98 -3.17
N LEU A 253 -3.73 -9.55 -4.35
CA LEU A 253 -4.52 -9.04 -5.46
C LEU A 253 -5.37 -10.14 -6.09
N GLY A 254 -6.60 -9.79 -6.46
CA GLY A 254 -7.51 -10.72 -7.11
C GLY A 254 -7.95 -11.86 -6.19
N ALA A 255 -8.22 -11.55 -4.92
CA ALA A 255 -8.85 -12.49 -4.01
C ALA A 255 -10.37 -12.55 -4.25
N ALA A 256 -10.97 -13.73 -4.04
CA ALA A 256 -12.40 -13.96 -4.16
C ALA A 256 -13.19 -13.34 -3.00
#